data_e72e543fda10dac3222b9c1181ed8e4c
#
_entry.id   e72e543fda10dac3222b9c1181ed8e4c
#
_cell.length_a   1.000
_cell.length_b   1.000
_cell.length_c   1.000
_cell.angle_alpha   90.00
_cell.angle_beta   90.00
_cell.angle_gamma   90.00
#
_symmetry.space_group_name_H-M   'P 1'
#
loop_
_entity.id
_entity.type
_entity.pdbx_description
1 polymer ?
#
loop_
_entity_poly.entity_id
_entity_poly.type
_entity_poly.pdbx_seq_one_letter_code
_entity_poly.pdbx_strand_id
1 'polypeptide(L)'
;ATIIHAFDDSHVIAGQGVIGLEIIEKLPNVDEIYVPIGGGGLVAGIITAVKEKNPNVKIIGVESSAYPAMKKSIENNTLETVSGNTTIADGISVKTPGKLTYEIVRQKIDKIVTVDDSDIINAMFLLMERSKAVVEPAGAVALAYILKHKPESGKTVVPILCGGNIDMYLLGQIVSKGLSGMGRMLK
;
A
#
# COMPACT_ATOMS: atom_id res chain seq x y z
N ALA A 1 -6.13 -14.76 27.45
CA ALA A 1 -6.20 -14.48 26.01
C ALA A 1 -4.78 -14.28 25.48
N THR A 2 -4.45 -14.84 24.35
CA THR A 2 -3.16 -14.60 23.66
C THR A 2 -3.30 -13.33 22.83
N ILE A 3 -2.37 -12.39 23.01
CA ILE A 3 -2.32 -11.17 22.20
C ILE A 3 -1.54 -11.51 20.93
N ILE A 4 -2.15 -11.30 19.76
CA ILE A 4 -1.50 -11.41 18.46
C ILE A 4 -1.29 -9.97 17.95
N HIS A 5 -0.06 -9.61 17.63
CA HIS A 5 0.24 -8.28 17.10
C HIS A 5 -0.28 -8.15 15.67
N ALA A 6 -0.93 -7.03 15.35
CA ALA A 6 -1.63 -6.85 14.07
C ALA A 6 -0.72 -6.97 12.83
N PHE A 7 0.57 -6.70 12.95
CA PHE A 7 1.53 -6.75 11.84
C PHE A 7 2.94 -7.25 12.23
N ASP A 8 3.35 -7.12 13.49
CA ASP A 8 4.70 -7.47 13.94
C ASP A 8 4.72 -8.86 14.61
N ASP A 9 4.21 -9.84 13.88
CA ASP A 9 4.10 -11.24 14.28
C ASP A 9 4.43 -12.14 13.09
N SER A 10 5.26 -13.17 13.31
CA SER A 10 5.74 -14.06 12.23
C SER A 10 4.63 -14.84 11.54
N HIS A 11 3.59 -15.23 12.26
CA HIS A 11 2.45 -15.97 11.68
C HIS A 11 1.56 -15.03 10.85
N VAL A 12 1.36 -13.79 11.32
CA VAL A 12 0.65 -12.76 10.55
C VAL A 12 1.40 -12.46 9.26
N ILE A 13 2.72 -12.23 9.33
CA ILE A 13 3.57 -12.00 8.16
C ILE A 13 3.51 -13.18 7.18
N ALA A 14 3.61 -14.41 7.68
CA ALA A 14 3.52 -15.62 6.84
C ALA A 14 2.16 -15.71 6.12
N GLY A 15 1.06 -15.42 6.85
CA GLY A 15 -0.28 -15.37 6.25
C GLY A 15 -0.40 -14.36 5.11
N GLN A 16 0.21 -13.18 5.25
CA GLN A 16 0.22 -12.16 4.18
C GLN A 16 1.06 -12.60 2.96
N GLY A 17 2.04 -13.46 3.16
CA GLY A 17 2.87 -14.01 2.09
C GLY A 17 2.11 -14.79 1.03
N VAL A 18 0.95 -15.36 1.38
CA VAL A 18 0.06 -16.09 0.45
C VAL A 18 -0.32 -15.23 -0.75
N ILE A 19 -0.57 -13.94 -0.54
CA ILE A 19 -0.88 -12.99 -1.62
C ILE A 19 0.25 -12.95 -2.66
N GLY A 20 1.50 -12.91 -2.20
CA GLY A 20 2.67 -12.93 -3.09
C GLY A 20 2.77 -14.23 -3.89
N LEU A 21 2.48 -15.38 -3.27
CA LEU A 21 2.47 -16.68 -3.95
C LEU A 21 1.40 -16.74 -5.03
N GLU A 22 0.18 -16.30 -4.72
CA GLU A 22 -0.93 -16.27 -5.70
C GLU A 22 -0.63 -15.36 -6.90
N ILE A 23 0.04 -14.22 -6.67
CA ILE A 23 0.44 -13.31 -7.76
C ILE A 23 1.43 -14.01 -8.68
N ILE A 24 2.50 -14.59 -8.15
CA ILE A 24 3.54 -15.28 -8.95
C ILE A 24 2.95 -16.46 -9.71
N GLU A 25 2.03 -17.20 -9.11
CA GLU A 25 1.35 -18.32 -9.76
C GLU A 25 0.50 -17.86 -10.96
N LYS A 26 -0.28 -16.78 -10.79
CA LYS A 26 -1.19 -16.26 -11.82
C LYS A 26 -0.49 -15.39 -12.87
N LEU A 27 0.58 -14.72 -12.49
CA LEU A 27 1.35 -13.79 -13.32
C LEU A 27 2.86 -14.09 -13.21
N PRO A 28 3.35 -15.19 -13.80
CA PRO A 28 4.77 -15.60 -13.69
C PRO A 28 5.76 -14.53 -14.21
N ASN A 29 5.30 -13.66 -15.12
CA ASN A 29 6.10 -12.61 -15.75
C ASN A 29 5.82 -11.21 -15.16
N VAL A 30 5.36 -11.13 -13.89
CA VAL A 30 5.18 -9.84 -13.23
C VAL A 30 6.54 -9.16 -13.02
N ASP A 31 6.63 -7.88 -13.37
CA ASP A 31 7.85 -7.08 -13.19
C ASP A 31 7.88 -6.35 -11.86
N GLU A 32 6.74 -5.76 -11.46
CA GLU A 32 6.67 -4.89 -10.28
C GLU A 32 5.37 -5.14 -9.50
N ILE A 33 5.49 -5.23 -8.16
CA ILE A 33 4.34 -5.32 -7.25
C ILE A 33 4.39 -4.12 -6.31
N TYR A 34 3.31 -3.34 -6.28
CA TYR A 34 3.15 -2.16 -5.42
C TYR A 34 2.30 -2.52 -4.21
N VAL A 35 2.84 -2.33 -3.01
CA VAL A 35 2.26 -2.84 -1.76
C VAL A 35 2.05 -1.70 -0.76
N PRO A 36 0.83 -1.52 -0.21
CA PRO A 36 0.59 -0.59 0.88
C PRO A 36 1.45 -0.90 2.11
N ILE A 37 2.01 0.13 2.74
CA ILE A 37 2.77 -0.01 4.00
C ILE A 37 2.16 0.88 5.09
N GLY A 38 1.74 0.23 6.18
CA GLY A 38 1.56 0.84 7.49
C GLY A 38 2.62 0.30 8.44
N GLY A 39 2.29 -0.65 9.30
CA GLY A 39 3.25 -1.33 10.20
C GLY A 39 4.20 -2.31 9.51
N GLY A 40 3.98 -2.65 8.25
CA GLY A 40 4.87 -3.45 7.41
C GLY A 40 4.51 -4.94 7.28
N GLY A 41 3.46 -5.45 7.96
CA GLY A 41 3.12 -6.88 7.93
C GLY A 41 2.81 -7.42 6.54
N LEU A 42 1.98 -6.69 5.78
CA LEU A 42 1.59 -7.06 4.41
C LEU A 42 2.82 -7.12 3.49
N VAL A 43 3.60 -6.06 3.45
CA VAL A 43 4.79 -6.00 2.57
C VAL A 43 5.86 -7.00 2.99
N ALA A 44 6.08 -7.22 4.30
CA ALA A 44 7.03 -8.21 4.79
C ALA A 44 6.67 -9.64 4.36
N GLY A 45 5.39 -9.99 4.38
CA GLY A 45 4.90 -11.27 3.90
C GLY A 45 5.08 -11.43 2.40
N ILE A 46 4.58 -10.48 1.62
CA ILE A 46 4.64 -10.51 0.15
C ILE A 46 6.11 -10.56 -0.32
N ILE A 47 6.96 -9.67 0.19
CA ILE A 47 8.36 -9.59 -0.24
C ILE A 47 9.14 -10.88 0.06
N THR A 48 8.87 -11.49 1.22
CA THR A 48 9.50 -12.77 1.58
C THR A 48 9.10 -13.86 0.61
N ALA A 49 7.81 -14.03 0.36
CA ALA A 49 7.28 -15.06 -0.53
C ALA A 49 7.72 -14.87 -1.99
N VAL A 50 7.63 -13.63 -2.49
CA VAL A 50 7.96 -13.30 -3.89
C VAL A 50 9.45 -13.42 -4.15
N LYS A 51 10.30 -12.81 -3.31
CA LYS A 51 11.76 -12.83 -3.51
C LYS A 51 12.38 -14.22 -3.39
N GLU A 52 11.74 -15.12 -2.64
CA GLU A 52 12.15 -16.53 -2.55
C GLU A 52 11.87 -17.28 -3.87
N LYS A 53 10.76 -16.98 -4.55
CA LYS A 53 10.35 -17.64 -5.80
C LYS A 53 10.96 -16.97 -7.04
N ASN A 54 10.97 -15.64 -7.07
CA ASN A 54 11.52 -14.85 -8.17
C ASN A 54 12.17 -13.56 -7.64
N PRO A 55 13.48 -13.56 -7.41
CA PRO A 55 14.20 -12.41 -6.87
C PRO A 55 14.22 -11.18 -7.81
N ASN A 56 13.92 -11.37 -9.09
CA ASN A 56 13.94 -10.29 -10.09
C ASN A 56 12.69 -9.39 -10.03
N VAL A 57 11.58 -9.89 -9.47
CA VAL A 57 10.36 -9.08 -9.30
C VAL A 57 10.63 -7.93 -8.33
N LYS A 58 10.39 -6.71 -8.76
CA LYS A 58 10.57 -5.54 -7.89
C LYS A 58 9.38 -5.37 -6.97
N ILE A 59 9.65 -5.15 -5.69
CA ILE A 59 8.64 -4.84 -4.67
C ILE A 59 8.77 -3.38 -4.27
N ILE A 60 7.72 -2.60 -4.55
CA ILE A 60 7.66 -1.18 -4.25
C ILE A 60 6.65 -0.96 -3.12
N GLY A 61 7.14 -0.53 -1.98
CA GLY A 61 6.28 -0.14 -0.86
C GLY A 61 5.67 1.25 -1.07
N VAL A 62 4.41 1.43 -0.71
CA VAL A 62 3.71 2.72 -0.83
C VAL A 62 3.15 3.11 0.53
N GLU A 63 3.59 4.26 1.05
CA GLU A 63 3.10 4.87 2.29
C GLU A 63 2.29 6.14 2.00
N SER A 64 1.47 6.57 2.97
CA SER A 64 0.96 7.93 2.98
C SER A 64 2.10 8.91 3.27
N SER A 65 2.17 10.03 2.56
CA SER A 65 3.14 11.11 2.84
C SER A 65 3.00 11.67 4.26
N ALA A 66 1.82 11.48 4.89
CA ALA A 66 1.57 11.87 6.27
C ALA A 66 2.25 10.95 7.30
N TYR A 67 2.53 9.68 6.94
CA TYR A 67 3.13 8.68 7.84
C TYR A 67 4.22 7.87 7.12
N PRO A 68 5.34 8.49 6.67
CA PRO A 68 6.40 7.80 5.94
C PRO A 68 7.38 7.09 6.90
N ALA A 69 6.86 6.27 7.82
CA ALA A 69 7.64 5.73 8.93
C ALA A 69 8.63 4.65 8.50
N MET A 70 8.21 3.73 7.64
CA MET A 70 9.08 2.67 7.11
C MET A 70 10.14 3.27 6.17
N LYS A 71 9.76 4.21 5.31
CA LYS A 71 10.67 4.90 4.40
C LYS A 71 11.79 5.58 5.17
N LYS A 72 11.45 6.41 6.17
CA LYS A 72 12.44 7.09 7.02
C LYS A 72 13.32 6.11 7.79
N SER A 73 12.72 5.04 8.31
CA SER A 73 13.46 4.00 9.02
C SER A 73 14.54 3.36 8.13
N ILE A 74 14.22 3.10 6.86
CA ILE A 74 15.17 2.52 5.91
C ILE A 74 16.23 3.54 5.49
N GLU A 75 15.83 4.78 5.16
CA GLU A 75 16.75 5.86 4.77
C GLU A 75 17.79 6.15 5.88
N ASN A 76 17.37 6.13 7.15
CA ASN A 76 18.24 6.39 8.29
C ASN A 76 18.89 5.12 8.87
N ASN A 77 18.60 3.95 8.30
CA ASN A 77 19.08 2.64 8.77
C ASN A 77 18.82 2.39 10.28
N THR A 78 17.70 2.91 10.77
CA THR A 78 17.25 2.76 12.17
C THR A 78 15.75 2.82 12.25
N LEU A 79 15.15 2.18 13.26
CA LEU A 79 13.70 2.21 13.45
C LEU A 79 13.26 3.61 13.92
N GLU A 80 12.54 4.32 13.07
CA GLU A 80 12.09 5.69 13.30
C GLU A 80 10.65 5.77 13.76
N THR A 81 10.37 6.77 14.59
CA THR A 81 9.00 7.16 14.97
C THR A 81 8.69 8.53 14.37
N VAL A 82 7.68 8.61 13.53
CA VAL A 82 7.23 9.86 12.92
C VAL A 82 6.12 10.52 13.75
N SER A 83 6.03 11.84 13.73
CA SER A 83 4.92 12.56 14.37
C SER A 83 3.58 12.25 13.67
N GLY A 84 3.61 12.12 12.36
CA GLY A 84 2.45 11.96 11.50
C GLY A 84 1.68 13.27 11.31
N ASN A 85 0.73 13.23 10.37
CA ASN A 85 -0.21 14.31 10.08
C ASN A 85 -1.60 13.72 9.80
N THR A 86 -2.62 14.56 9.68
CA THR A 86 -3.95 14.13 9.26
C THR A 86 -3.90 13.51 7.87
N THR A 87 -4.54 12.35 7.69
CA THR A 87 -4.71 11.66 6.41
C THR A 87 -6.02 10.88 6.42
N ILE A 88 -6.59 10.66 5.24
CA ILE A 88 -7.75 9.77 5.07
C ILE A 88 -7.35 8.29 5.12
N ALA A 89 -6.07 7.96 4.93
CA ALA A 89 -5.54 6.59 4.94
C ALA A 89 -5.22 6.12 6.38
N ASP A 90 -6.21 6.10 7.24
CA ASP A 90 -6.09 5.75 8.66
C ASP A 90 -5.56 4.34 8.89
N GLY A 91 -5.96 3.36 8.08
CA GLY A 91 -5.50 1.97 8.16
C GLY A 91 -3.97 1.79 7.99
N ILE A 92 -3.26 2.79 7.45
CA ILE A 92 -1.79 2.81 7.37
C ILE A 92 -1.14 3.97 8.12
N SER A 93 -1.88 4.66 8.99
CA SER A 93 -1.38 5.77 9.83
C SER A 93 -0.54 5.27 11.00
N VAL A 94 0.52 4.53 10.70
CA VAL A 94 1.40 3.91 11.70
C VAL A 94 2.62 4.78 11.93
N LYS A 95 2.82 5.20 13.19
CA LYS A 95 3.93 6.09 13.57
C LYS A 95 5.29 5.41 13.60
N THR A 96 5.30 4.11 13.94
CA THR A 96 6.54 3.33 14.06
C THR A 96 6.31 1.96 13.42
N PRO A 97 7.12 1.53 12.47
CA PRO A 97 7.02 0.19 11.90
C PRO A 97 7.23 -0.90 12.96
N GLY A 98 6.80 -2.12 12.68
CA GLY A 98 7.17 -3.26 13.50
C GLY A 98 8.69 -3.51 13.45
N LYS A 99 9.24 -4.03 14.52
CA LYS A 99 10.68 -4.36 14.57
C LYS A 99 11.00 -5.50 13.61
N LEU A 100 10.21 -6.57 13.64
CA LEU A 100 10.39 -7.71 12.76
C LEU A 100 10.12 -7.35 11.30
N THR A 101 9.04 -6.59 11.06
CA THR A 101 8.70 -6.14 9.70
C THR A 101 9.77 -5.23 9.11
N TYR A 102 10.32 -4.29 9.91
CA TYR A 102 11.44 -3.44 9.49
C TYR A 102 12.67 -4.28 9.10
N GLU A 103 13.07 -5.26 9.92
CA GLU A 103 14.22 -6.12 9.62
C GLU A 103 14.06 -6.91 8.32
N ILE A 104 12.86 -7.39 8.02
CA ILE A 104 12.59 -8.10 6.77
C ILE A 104 12.60 -7.13 5.58
N VAL A 105 11.89 -6.01 5.70
CA VAL A 105 11.69 -5.06 4.60
C VAL A 105 13.01 -4.41 4.21
N ARG A 106 13.84 -3.94 5.16
CA ARG A 106 15.12 -3.28 4.86
C ARG A 106 16.11 -4.13 4.07
N GLN A 107 15.99 -5.46 4.16
CA GLN A 107 16.89 -6.38 3.47
C GLN A 107 16.49 -6.67 2.02
N LYS A 108 15.22 -6.53 1.69
CA LYS A 108 14.66 -7.09 0.45
C LYS A 108 13.86 -6.08 -0.40
N ILE A 109 13.49 -4.92 0.16
CA ILE A 109 12.67 -3.93 -0.56
C ILE A 109 13.48 -3.24 -1.66
N ASP A 110 12.89 -3.07 -2.83
CA ASP A 110 13.55 -2.37 -3.93
C ASP A 110 13.38 -0.86 -3.82
N LYS A 111 12.21 -0.40 -3.37
CA LYS A 111 11.91 1.03 -3.23
C LYS A 111 10.75 1.26 -2.26
N ILE A 112 10.74 2.40 -1.57
CA ILE A 112 9.56 2.91 -0.86
C ILE A 112 9.24 4.31 -1.37
N VAL A 113 7.96 4.52 -1.68
CA VAL A 113 7.41 5.78 -2.21
C VAL A 113 6.24 6.25 -1.36
N THR A 114 5.83 7.49 -1.55
CA THR A 114 4.71 8.08 -0.83
C THR A 114 3.68 8.68 -1.77
N VAL A 115 2.42 8.74 -1.32
CA VAL A 115 1.30 9.40 -2.00
C VAL A 115 0.56 10.32 -1.05
N ASP A 116 -0.07 11.35 -1.59
CA ASP A 116 -0.89 12.29 -0.86
C ASP A 116 -2.37 11.89 -0.90
N ASP A 117 -3.17 12.43 0.02
CA ASP A 117 -4.61 12.17 0.09
C ASP A 117 -5.35 12.49 -1.22
N SER A 118 -4.92 13.51 -1.96
CA SER A 118 -5.50 13.84 -3.27
C SER A 118 -5.30 12.75 -4.32
N ASP A 119 -4.14 12.09 -4.30
CA ASP A 119 -3.84 10.96 -5.18
C ASP A 119 -4.71 9.75 -4.81
N ILE A 120 -4.86 9.50 -3.50
CA ILE A 120 -5.69 8.42 -2.96
C ILE A 120 -7.16 8.61 -3.35
N ILE A 121 -7.70 9.83 -3.17
CA ILE A 121 -9.07 10.18 -3.55
C ILE A 121 -9.31 9.90 -5.04
N ASN A 122 -8.38 10.31 -5.90
CA ASN A 122 -8.48 10.06 -7.33
C ASN A 122 -8.49 8.56 -7.66
N ALA A 123 -7.62 7.77 -7.04
CA ALA A 123 -7.58 6.33 -7.23
C ALA A 123 -8.88 5.65 -6.78
N MET A 124 -9.38 5.99 -5.62
CA MET A 124 -10.64 5.46 -5.09
C MET A 124 -11.83 5.82 -5.98
N PHE A 125 -11.89 7.07 -6.44
CA PHE A 125 -12.96 7.51 -7.36
C PHE A 125 -12.93 6.71 -8.66
N LEU A 126 -11.75 6.51 -9.25
CA LEU A 126 -11.60 5.72 -10.48
C LEU A 126 -11.94 4.23 -10.27
N LEU A 127 -11.57 3.64 -9.13
CA LEU A 127 -11.97 2.27 -8.78
C LEU A 127 -13.50 2.13 -8.74
N MET A 128 -14.18 3.04 -8.08
CA MET A 128 -15.65 3.03 -8.04
C MET A 128 -16.27 3.26 -9.41
N GLU A 129 -15.77 4.25 -10.17
CA GLU A 129 -16.34 4.61 -11.48
C GLU A 129 -16.09 3.53 -12.53
N ARG A 130 -14.88 2.98 -12.61
CA ARG A 130 -14.45 2.09 -13.70
C ARG A 130 -14.61 0.61 -13.38
N SER A 131 -14.24 0.23 -12.14
CA SER A 131 -14.21 -1.18 -11.73
C SER A 131 -15.37 -1.57 -10.84
N LYS A 132 -16.19 -0.61 -10.38
CA LYS A 132 -17.26 -0.82 -9.39
C LYS A 132 -16.77 -1.44 -8.09
N ALA A 133 -15.53 -1.19 -7.76
CA ALA A 133 -14.88 -1.67 -6.53
C ALA A 133 -14.84 -0.58 -5.48
N VAL A 134 -15.26 -0.91 -4.27
CA VAL A 134 -15.12 -0.05 -3.09
C VAL A 134 -13.92 -0.54 -2.29
N VAL A 135 -12.89 0.30 -2.21
CA VAL A 135 -11.66 0.04 -1.47
C VAL A 135 -11.47 1.18 -0.47
N GLU A 136 -11.03 0.88 0.73
CA GLU A 136 -10.70 1.91 1.72
C GLU A 136 -9.45 2.74 1.31
N PRO A 137 -9.26 3.95 1.85
CA PRO A 137 -8.13 4.81 1.47
C PRO A 137 -6.77 4.13 1.60
N ALA A 138 -6.55 3.41 2.71
CA ALA A 138 -5.30 2.69 2.95
C ALA A 138 -5.00 1.61 1.89
N GLY A 139 -6.04 0.95 1.39
CA GLY A 139 -5.92 -0.08 0.36
C GLY A 139 -5.76 0.45 -1.07
N ALA A 140 -6.01 1.74 -1.30
CA ALA A 140 -5.93 2.36 -2.63
C ALA A 140 -4.57 3.02 -2.93
N VAL A 141 -3.67 3.14 -1.96
CA VAL A 141 -2.41 3.90 -2.09
C VAL A 141 -1.48 3.35 -3.19
N ALA A 142 -1.44 2.04 -3.37
CA ALA A 142 -0.62 1.42 -4.42
C ALA A 142 -1.08 1.84 -5.82
N LEU A 143 -2.39 1.83 -6.07
CA LEU A 143 -2.96 2.31 -7.32
C LEU A 143 -2.79 3.82 -7.47
N ALA A 144 -2.94 4.58 -6.38
CA ALA A 144 -2.75 6.04 -6.39
C ALA A 144 -1.37 6.42 -6.92
N TYR A 145 -0.32 5.73 -6.47
CA TYR A 145 1.04 5.96 -6.96
C TYR A 145 1.18 5.65 -8.46
N ILE A 146 0.65 4.51 -8.92
CA ILE A 146 0.72 4.09 -10.32
C ILE A 146 0.00 5.06 -11.26
N LEU A 147 -1.18 5.55 -10.86
CA LEU A 147 -1.94 6.51 -11.65
C LEU A 147 -1.21 7.84 -11.83
N LYS A 148 -0.49 8.29 -10.80
CA LYS A 148 0.28 9.53 -10.80
C LYS A 148 1.58 9.40 -11.60
N HIS A 149 2.30 8.30 -11.44
CA HIS A 149 3.68 8.17 -11.91
C HIS A 149 3.87 7.26 -13.12
N LYS A 150 2.82 6.63 -13.61
CA LYS A 150 2.80 5.72 -14.76
C LYS A 150 4.06 4.84 -14.88
N PRO A 151 3.95 3.53 -14.74
CA PRO A 151 5.09 2.62 -14.90
C PRO A 151 5.64 2.69 -16.32
N GLU A 152 6.86 2.19 -16.53
CA GLU A 152 7.46 2.07 -17.84
C GLU A 152 6.58 1.23 -18.78
N SER A 153 6.51 1.67 -20.06
CA SER A 153 5.74 0.94 -21.07
C SER A 153 6.27 -0.49 -21.24
N GLY A 154 5.35 -1.44 -21.37
CA GLY A 154 5.68 -2.85 -21.57
C GLY A 154 5.89 -3.66 -20.31
N LYS A 155 5.87 -3.03 -19.11
CA LYS A 155 5.95 -3.76 -17.84
C LYS A 155 4.59 -4.28 -17.39
N THR A 156 4.60 -5.48 -16.82
CA THR A 156 3.48 -6.05 -16.07
C THR A 156 3.58 -5.61 -14.62
N VAL A 157 2.65 -4.75 -14.17
CA VAL A 157 2.63 -4.19 -12.82
C VAL A 157 1.37 -4.58 -12.06
N VAL A 158 1.50 -4.86 -10.77
CA VAL A 158 0.41 -5.28 -9.91
C VAL A 158 0.30 -4.33 -8.70
N PRO A 159 -0.70 -3.45 -8.63
CA PRO A 159 -1.05 -2.77 -7.38
C PRO A 159 -1.85 -3.69 -6.48
N ILE A 160 -1.44 -3.82 -5.22
CA ILE A 160 -2.25 -4.50 -4.22
C ILE A 160 -3.39 -3.58 -3.80
N LEU A 161 -4.62 -4.04 -4.00
CA LEU A 161 -5.83 -3.42 -3.47
C LEU A 161 -6.29 -4.25 -2.27
N CYS A 162 -6.41 -3.65 -1.11
CA CYS A 162 -6.78 -4.35 0.12
C CYS A 162 -7.64 -3.49 1.03
N GLY A 163 -8.52 -4.15 1.77
CA GLY A 163 -9.43 -3.47 2.69
C GLY A 163 -10.60 -2.76 1.99
N GLY A 164 -11.74 -2.78 2.66
CA GLY A 164 -12.98 -2.16 2.19
C GLY A 164 -13.81 -1.61 3.36
N ASN A 165 -13.21 -1.51 4.57
CA ASN A 165 -13.88 -0.99 5.75
C ASN A 165 -13.84 0.54 5.76
N ILE A 166 -14.70 1.15 4.96
CA ILE A 166 -14.79 2.60 4.82
C ILE A 166 -16.10 3.13 5.37
N ASP A 167 -16.04 4.25 6.09
CA ASP A 167 -17.22 5.00 6.51
C ASP A 167 -17.96 5.62 5.31
N MET A 168 -19.28 5.49 5.29
CA MET A 168 -20.11 5.94 4.15
C MET A 168 -20.13 7.46 3.99
N TYR A 169 -19.94 8.22 5.08
CA TYR A 169 -19.83 9.68 4.99
C TYR A 169 -18.52 10.07 4.30
N LEU A 170 -17.39 9.44 4.68
CA LEU A 170 -16.11 9.63 4.01
C LEU A 170 -16.19 9.23 2.52
N LEU A 171 -16.83 8.10 2.22
CA LEU A 171 -17.04 7.67 0.83
C LEU A 171 -17.80 8.72 0.01
N GLY A 172 -18.87 9.30 0.58
CA GLY A 172 -19.62 10.37 -0.06
C GLY A 172 -18.76 11.62 -0.33
N GLN A 173 -17.88 11.99 0.59
CA GLN A 173 -16.94 13.10 0.40
C GLN A 173 -15.92 12.80 -0.71
N ILE A 174 -15.41 11.57 -0.79
CA ILE A 174 -14.48 11.14 -1.84
C ILE A 174 -15.14 11.21 -3.22
N VAL A 175 -16.37 10.73 -3.35
CA VAL A 175 -17.14 10.84 -4.60
C VAL A 175 -17.31 12.30 -5.01
N SER A 176 -17.73 13.16 -4.08
CA SER A 176 -17.93 14.58 -4.35
C SER A 176 -16.63 15.27 -4.79
N LYS A 177 -15.50 14.99 -4.10
CA LYS A 177 -14.19 15.55 -4.46
C LYS A 177 -13.68 15.01 -5.80
N GLY A 178 -13.91 13.72 -6.09
CA GLY A 178 -13.53 13.12 -7.37
C GLY A 178 -14.29 13.76 -8.54
N LEU A 179 -15.59 13.98 -8.40
CA LEU A 179 -16.41 14.68 -9.40
C LEU A 179 -15.93 16.12 -9.63
N SER A 180 -15.63 16.85 -8.55
CA SER A 180 -15.10 18.22 -8.63
C SER A 180 -13.76 18.27 -9.34
N GLY A 181 -12.84 17.38 -8.98
CA GLY A 181 -11.49 17.32 -9.56
C GLY A 181 -11.50 17.00 -11.07
N MET A 182 -12.54 16.31 -11.56
CA MET A 182 -12.74 16.04 -13.00
C MET A 182 -13.59 17.08 -13.73
N GLY A 183 -13.97 18.19 -13.09
CA GLY A 183 -14.85 19.19 -13.67
C GLY A 183 -16.27 18.70 -13.95
N ARG A 184 -16.72 17.61 -13.31
CA ARG A 184 -17.99 16.96 -13.54
C ARG A 184 -19.10 17.30 -12.54
N MET A 185 -18.88 18.28 -11.66
CA MET A 185 -19.95 18.76 -10.79
C MET A 185 -21.01 19.44 -11.64
N LEU A 186 -22.22 18.90 -11.60
CA LEU A 186 -23.40 19.62 -12.10
C LEU A 186 -23.54 20.92 -11.31
N LYS A 187 -23.63 22.05 -12.02
CA LYS A 187 -23.96 23.33 -11.43
C LYS A 187 -25.39 23.34 -10.92
#